data_97dc70e0d5781b34f9127eda9b6f7872
#
_entry.id   97dc70e0d5781b34f9127eda9b6f7872
#
_cell.length_a   1.000
_cell.length_b   1.000
_cell.length_c   1.000
_cell.angle_alpha   90.00
_cell.angle_beta   90.00
_cell.angle_gamma   90.00
#
_symmetry.space_group_name_H-M   'P 1'
#
loop_
_entity.id
_entity.type
_entity.pdbx_description
1 polymer ?
#
loop_
_entity_poly.entity_id
_entity_poly.type
_entity_poly.pdbx_seq_one_letter_code
_entity_poly.pdbx_strand_id
1 'polypeptide(L)'
;MIVLDASVIVELLANGAMAGAIRSELAGRDESFLVPYLIDIEVLSALRRLIVGRRIDAHRSEEFLEGLATLPVERCAHTPLIRRIWELRHNFTAHDATYIALAEATGSVLYTCDEKLRSGHRARVVLFAS
;
A
#
# COMPACT_ATOMS: atom_id res chain seq x y z
N MET A 1 -7.32 -10.80 7.49
CA MET A 1 -6.17 -9.88 7.32
C MET A 1 -6.20 -9.26 5.93
N ILE A 2 -5.82 -8.03 5.86
CA ILE A 2 -5.79 -7.25 4.61
C ILE A 2 -4.41 -6.61 4.48
N VAL A 3 -3.76 -6.78 3.33
CA VAL A 3 -2.52 -6.07 3.01
C VAL A 3 -2.89 -4.82 2.21
N LEU A 4 -2.40 -3.67 2.65
CA LEU A 4 -2.56 -2.39 1.95
C LEU A 4 -1.25 -2.06 1.25
N ASP A 5 -1.29 -1.81 -0.05
CA ASP A 5 -0.07 -1.38 -0.74
C ASP A 5 0.12 0.13 -0.62
N ALA A 6 1.27 0.61 -1.11
CA ALA A 6 1.62 2.03 -0.99
C ALA A 6 0.61 2.93 -1.69
N SER A 7 0.05 2.50 -2.82
CA SER A 7 -0.91 3.32 -3.57
C SER A 7 -2.17 3.62 -2.76
N VAL A 8 -2.65 2.65 -1.99
CA VAL A 8 -3.82 2.81 -1.12
C VAL A 8 -3.51 3.78 0.02
N ILE A 9 -2.35 3.62 0.66
CA ILE A 9 -1.94 4.49 1.77
C ILE A 9 -1.77 5.94 1.28
N VAL A 10 -1.12 6.13 0.14
CA VAL A 10 -0.93 7.47 -0.44
C VAL A 10 -2.27 8.13 -0.75
N GLU A 11 -3.22 7.39 -1.34
CA GLU A 11 -4.56 7.91 -1.62
C GLU A 11 -5.27 8.36 -0.34
N LEU A 12 -5.17 7.56 0.72
CA LEU A 12 -5.78 7.91 2.00
C LEU A 12 -5.14 9.15 2.61
N LEU A 13 -3.82 9.21 2.67
CA LEU A 13 -3.10 10.29 3.34
C LEU A 13 -3.16 11.60 2.54
N ALA A 14 -3.16 11.52 1.21
CA ALA A 14 -3.28 12.68 0.34
C ALA A 14 -4.74 13.09 0.08
N ASN A 15 -5.70 12.31 0.57
CA ASN A 15 -7.13 12.51 0.31
C ASN A 15 -7.41 12.58 -1.20
N GLY A 16 -6.85 11.63 -1.95
CA GLY A 16 -6.98 11.55 -3.40
C GLY A 16 -8.36 11.11 -3.86
N ALA A 17 -8.52 10.96 -5.17
CA ALA A 17 -9.81 10.63 -5.80
C ALA A 17 -10.40 9.30 -5.30
N MET A 18 -9.57 8.33 -4.94
CA MET A 18 -10.02 7.02 -4.47
C MET A 18 -10.21 6.95 -2.95
N ALA A 19 -9.84 7.99 -2.20
CA ALA A 19 -9.86 7.97 -0.73
C ALA A 19 -11.23 7.63 -0.15
N GLY A 20 -12.29 8.22 -0.70
CA GLY A 20 -13.66 7.94 -0.25
C GLY A 20 -14.07 6.49 -0.42
N ALA A 21 -13.78 5.92 -1.59
CA ALA A 21 -14.08 4.51 -1.88
C ALA A 21 -13.28 3.57 -0.97
N ILE A 22 -12.01 3.89 -0.72
CA ILE A 22 -11.16 3.11 0.17
C ILE A 22 -11.69 3.17 1.60
N ARG A 23 -12.01 4.35 2.11
CA ARG A 23 -12.57 4.50 3.46
C ARG A 23 -13.86 3.70 3.63
N SER A 24 -14.75 3.74 2.64
CA SER A 24 -16.00 2.99 2.68
C SER A 24 -15.75 1.49 2.72
N GLU A 25 -14.77 1.00 1.95
CA GLU A 25 -14.40 -0.42 1.92
C GLU A 25 -13.81 -0.88 3.24
N LEU A 26 -13.01 -0.03 3.90
CA LEU A 26 -12.34 -0.37 5.15
C LEU A 26 -13.19 -0.10 6.39
N ALA A 27 -14.25 0.69 6.28
CA ALA A 27 -15.08 1.08 7.40
C ALA A 27 -15.76 -0.15 8.04
N GLY A 28 -15.70 -0.21 9.37
CA GLY A 28 -16.35 -1.27 10.13
C GLY A 28 -15.68 -2.63 10.07
N ARG A 29 -14.54 -2.74 9.36
CA ARG A 29 -13.79 -3.99 9.34
C ARG A 29 -13.01 -4.19 10.63
N ASP A 30 -13.14 -5.37 11.21
CA ASP A 30 -12.45 -5.78 12.44
C ASP A 30 -11.21 -6.62 12.11
N GLU A 31 -10.64 -6.42 10.94
CA GLU A 31 -9.49 -7.17 10.45
C GLU A 31 -8.20 -6.40 10.70
N SER A 32 -7.09 -7.14 10.86
CA SER A 32 -5.77 -6.54 10.93
C SER A 32 -5.33 -6.06 9.54
N PHE A 33 -4.78 -4.86 9.49
CA PHE A 33 -4.19 -4.30 8.28
C PHE A 33 -2.67 -4.47 8.35
N LEU A 34 -2.12 -5.12 7.33
CA LEU A 34 -0.69 -5.46 7.28
C LEU A 34 0.00 -4.67 6.18
N VAL A 35 1.22 -4.24 6.45
CA VAL A 35 2.09 -3.61 5.46
C VAL A 35 3.54 -4.08 5.68
N PRO A 36 4.36 -4.16 4.63
CA PRO A 36 5.78 -4.42 4.85
C PRO A 36 6.47 -3.16 5.39
N TYR A 37 7.63 -3.31 6.02
CA TYR A 37 8.43 -2.14 6.46
C TYR A 37 8.76 -1.18 5.31
N LEU A 38 8.83 -1.69 4.10
CA LEU A 38 9.03 -0.90 2.88
C LEU A 38 8.02 0.25 2.74
N ILE A 39 6.83 0.10 3.34
CA ILE A 39 5.73 1.07 3.18
C ILE A 39 6.18 2.50 3.50
N ASP A 40 6.92 2.70 4.58
CA ASP A 40 7.30 4.04 5.00
C ASP A 40 8.15 4.75 3.94
N ILE A 41 9.09 4.03 3.37
CA ILE A 41 10.01 4.59 2.37
C ILE A 41 9.26 4.88 1.06
N GLU A 42 8.39 3.97 0.63
CA GLU A 42 7.61 4.18 -0.60
C GLU A 42 6.63 5.34 -0.47
N VAL A 43 5.98 5.44 0.68
CA VAL A 43 5.01 6.52 0.94
C VAL A 43 5.74 7.87 1.02
N LEU A 44 6.90 7.93 1.67
CA LEU A 44 7.71 9.15 1.72
C LEU A 44 8.21 9.56 0.33
N SER A 45 8.58 8.59 -0.51
CA SER A 45 8.96 8.86 -1.91
C SER A 45 7.79 9.44 -2.69
N ALA A 46 6.58 8.92 -2.48
CA ALA A 46 5.37 9.45 -3.12
C ALA A 46 5.06 10.86 -2.63
N LEU A 47 5.18 11.12 -1.33
CA LEU A 47 4.99 12.47 -0.77
C LEU A 47 5.96 13.47 -1.41
N ARG A 48 7.23 13.09 -1.53
CA ARG A 48 8.23 13.93 -2.18
C ARG A 48 7.81 14.29 -3.61
N ARG A 49 7.31 13.33 -4.39
CA ARG A 49 6.83 13.59 -5.76
C ARG A 49 5.64 14.55 -5.77
N LEU A 50 4.72 14.43 -4.81
CA LEU A 50 3.57 15.32 -4.71
C LEU A 50 3.99 16.76 -4.39
N ILE A 51 5.00 16.94 -3.54
CA ILE A 51 5.54 18.27 -3.21
C ILE A 51 6.26 18.86 -4.41
N VAL A 52 7.13 18.09 -5.07
CA VAL A 52 7.85 18.53 -6.27
C VAL A 52 6.87 18.92 -7.38
N GLY A 53 5.79 18.16 -7.54
CA GLY A 53 4.71 18.45 -8.49
C GLY A 53 3.75 19.55 -8.05
N ARG A 54 3.98 20.18 -6.90
CA ARG A 54 3.15 21.24 -6.32
C ARG A 54 1.68 20.85 -6.11
N ARG A 55 1.44 19.55 -5.86
CA ARG A 55 0.10 19.04 -5.57
C ARG A 55 -0.24 19.10 -4.09
N ILE A 56 0.76 19.19 -3.24
CA ILE A 56 0.64 19.28 -1.79
C ILE A 56 1.55 20.41 -1.31
N ASP A 57 1.03 21.27 -0.45
CA ASP A 57 1.81 22.33 0.19
C ASP A 57 2.43 21.87 1.52
N ALA A 58 3.18 22.74 2.18
CA ALA A 58 3.88 22.43 3.41
C ALA A 58 2.93 22.00 4.55
N HIS A 59 1.77 22.67 4.68
CA HIS A 59 0.80 22.34 5.72
C HIS A 59 0.23 20.94 5.50
N ARG A 60 -0.16 20.62 4.27
CA ARG A 60 -0.69 19.31 3.90
C ARG A 60 0.34 18.21 4.05
N SER A 61 1.62 18.52 3.80
CA SER A 61 2.69 17.53 3.99
C SER A 61 2.89 17.18 5.47
N GLU A 62 2.72 18.13 6.38
CA GLU A 62 2.77 17.84 7.82
C GLU A 62 1.61 16.94 8.25
N GLU A 63 0.40 17.20 7.77
CA GLU A 63 -0.76 16.32 8.01
C GLU A 63 -0.52 14.91 7.47
N PHE A 64 0.07 14.80 6.29
CA PHE A 64 0.41 13.53 5.67
C PHE A 64 1.39 12.74 6.53
N LEU A 65 2.46 13.39 7.02
CA LEU A 65 3.46 12.77 7.89
C LEU A 65 2.84 12.30 9.21
N GLU A 66 1.99 13.12 9.81
CA GLU A 66 1.26 12.77 11.03
C GLU A 66 0.39 11.52 10.80
N GLY A 67 -0.33 11.49 9.68
CA GLY A 67 -1.16 10.36 9.29
C GLY A 67 -0.35 9.08 9.10
N LEU A 68 0.82 9.19 8.49
CA LEU A 68 1.72 8.04 8.32
C LEU A 68 2.20 7.51 9.67
N ALA A 69 2.58 8.40 10.59
CA ALA A 69 3.08 8.03 11.91
C ALA A 69 2.00 7.34 12.76
N THR A 70 0.73 7.66 12.53
CA THR A 70 -0.39 7.16 13.33
C THR A 70 -1.24 6.10 12.61
N LEU A 71 -0.80 5.57 11.47
CA LEU A 71 -1.52 4.53 10.75
C LEU A 71 -1.75 3.30 11.65
N PRO A 72 -3.01 2.83 11.75
CA PRO A 72 -3.33 1.63 12.54
C PRO A 72 -3.03 0.36 11.74
N VAL A 73 -1.78 0.16 11.38
CA VAL A 73 -1.32 -0.99 10.59
C VAL A 73 -0.21 -1.73 11.32
N GLU A 74 -0.09 -3.02 11.06
CA GLU A 74 1.03 -3.83 11.53
C GLU A 74 2.10 -3.89 10.45
N ARG A 75 3.31 -3.47 10.78
CA ARG A 75 4.46 -3.51 9.88
C ARG A 75 5.14 -4.87 9.99
N CYS A 76 5.36 -5.51 8.85
CA CYS A 76 5.89 -6.88 8.74
C CYS A 76 7.24 -6.88 8.04
N ALA A 77 8.15 -7.73 8.52
CA ALA A 77 9.45 -7.91 7.89
C ALA A 77 9.30 -8.63 6.54
N HIS A 78 10.06 -8.18 5.55
CA HIS A 78 10.10 -8.82 4.23
C HIS A 78 11.08 -10.01 4.17
N THR A 79 11.98 -10.12 5.13
CA THR A 79 13.08 -11.10 5.08
C THR A 79 12.60 -12.55 4.83
N PRO A 80 11.54 -13.03 5.49
CA PRO A 80 11.03 -14.39 5.19
C PRO A 80 10.43 -14.52 3.77
N LEU A 81 10.21 -13.42 3.07
CA LEU A 81 9.54 -13.40 1.76
C LEU A 81 10.51 -13.30 0.59
N ILE A 82 11.80 -13.18 0.85
CA ILE A 82 12.82 -12.90 -0.19
C ILE A 82 12.73 -13.87 -1.37
N ARG A 83 12.59 -15.16 -1.10
CA ARG A 83 12.51 -16.16 -2.18
C ARG A 83 11.28 -15.93 -3.05
N ARG A 84 10.12 -15.70 -2.45
CA ARG A 84 8.89 -15.47 -3.22
C ARG A 84 8.96 -14.16 -3.99
N ILE A 85 9.50 -13.10 -3.41
CA ILE A 85 9.72 -11.83 -4.10
C ILE A 85 10.55 -12.05 -5.36
N TRP A 86 11.62 -12.83 -5.25
CA TRP A 86 12.48 -13.16 -6.38
C TRP A 86 11.74 -13.98 -7.44
N GLU A 87 10.92 -14.93 -7.05
CA GLU A 87 10.12 -15.74 -7.97
C GLU A 87 9.15 -14.89 -8.81
N LEU A 88 8.68 -13.79 -8.25
CA LEU A 88 7.74 -12.88 -8.92
C LEU A 88 8.41 -11.89 -9.88
N ARG A 89 9.73 -11.90 -10.00
CA ARG A 89 10.53 -10.89 -10.73
C ARG A 89 10.19 -10.74 -12.21
N HIS A 90 9.67 -11.76 -12.85
CA HIS A 90 9.38 -11.71 -14.28
C HIS A 90 8.24 -10.74 -14.61
N ASN A 91 7.32 -10.55 -13.69
CA ASN A 91 6.12 -9.73 -13.91
C ASN A 91 6.04 -8.51 -13.01
N PHE A 92 6.83 -8.47 -11.92
CA PHE A 92 6.72 -7.42 -10.90
C PHE A 92 8.09 -6.91 -10.48
N THR A 93 8.15 -5.61 -10.14
CA THR A 93 9.32 -5.06 -9.45
C THR A 93 9.43 -5.70 -8.07
N ALA A 94 10.62 -5.65 -7.47
CA ALA A 94 10.81 -6.15 -6.11
C ALA A 94 9.90 -5.42 -5.10
N HIS A 95 9.66 -4.12 -5.30
CA HIS A 95 8.75 -3.33 -4.47
C HIS A 95 7.33 -3.90 -4.53
N ASP A 96 6.76 -4.02 -5.71
CA ASP A 96 5.40 -4.55 -5.90
C ASP A 96 5.28 -5.99 -5.42
N ALA A 97 6.29 -6.81 -5.73
CA ALA A 97 6.31 -8.21 -5.33
C ALA A 97 6.32 -8.39 -3.81
N THR A 98 6.87 -7.43 -3.07
CA THR A 98 6.89 -7.48 -1.60
C THR A 98 5.47 -7.49 -1.02
N TYR A 99 4.59 -6.64 -1.53
CA TYR A 99 3.18 -6.60 -1.08
C TYR A 99 2.44 -7.87 -1.47
N ILE A 100 2.66 -8.34 -2.69
CA ILE A 100 2.05 -9.58 -3.18
C ILE A 100 2.49 -10.77 -2.32
N ALA A 101 3.79 -10.91 -2.09
CA ALA A 101 4.35 -12.00 -1.28
C ALA A 101 3.82 -11.97 0.16
N LEU A 102 3.68 -10.78 0.75
CA LEU A 102 3.12 -10.65 2.08
C LEU A 102 1.66 -11.11 2.11
N ALA A 103 0.87 -10.69 1.13
CA ALA A 103 -0.53 -11.10 1.04
C ALA A 103 -0.67 -12.61 0.87
N GLU A 104 0.13 -13.22 0.00
CA GLU A 104 0.13 -14.67 -0.20
C GLU A 104 0.51 -15.43 1.07
N ALA A 105 1.59 -15.00 1.72
CA ALA A 105 2.12 -15.68 2.92
C ALA A 105 1.17 -15.63 4.12
N THR A 106 0.37 -14.57 4.22
CA THR A 106 -0.55 -14.38 5.34
C THR A 106 -2.00 -14.77 5.00
N GLY A 107 -2.26 -15.19 3.77
CA GLY A 107 -3.63 -15.49 3.32
C GLY A 107 -4.51 -14.25 3.28
N SER A 108 -3.92 -13.08 3.11
CA SER A 108 -4.62 -11.79 3.13
C SER A 108 -5.12 -11.41 1.74
N VAL A 109 -6.17 -10.59 1.71
CA VAL A 109 -6.57 -9.89 0.49
C VAL A 109 -5.64 -8.69 0.31
N LEU A 110 -5.18 -8.45 -0.91
CA LEU A 110 -4.34 -7.30 -1.27
C LEU A 110 -5.22 -6.16 -1.78
N TYR A 111 -5.16 -5.01 -1.12
CA TYR A 111 -5.85 -3.80 -1.54
C TYR A 111 -4.86 -2.91 -2.27
N THR A 112 -5.20 -2.50 -3.49
CA THR A 112 -4.32 -1.71 -4.35
C THR A 112 -5.12 -0.74 -5.23
N CYS A 113 -4.47 0.34 -5.64
CA CYS A 113 -4.97 1.22 -6.70
C CYS A 113 -4.21 0.98 -8.02
N ASP A 114 -3.26 0.05 -8.05
CA ASP A 114 -2.41 -0.23 -9.21
C ASP A 114 -2.92 -1.43 -9.99
N GLU A 115 -3.41 -1.18 -11.19
CA GLU A 115 -3.92 -2.21 -12.09
C GLU A 115 -2.92 -3.35 -12.33
N LYS A 116 -1.62 -3.06 -12.30
CA LYS A 116 -0.57 -4.06 -12.54
C LYS A 116 -0.57 -5.17 -11.49
N LEU A 117 -1.07 -4.90 -10.28
CA LEU A 117 -1.11 -5.88 -9.21
C LEU A 117 -2.37 -6.75 -9.21
N ARG A 118 -3.25 -6.56 -10.19
CA ARG A 118 -4.56 -7.22 -10.24
C ARG A 118 -4.47 -8.74 -10.39
N SER A 119 -3.46 -9.24 -11.11
CA SER A 119 -3.33 -10.66 -11.40
C SER A 119 -1.86 -11.03 -11.65
N GLY A 120 -1.61 -12.30 -11.91
CA GLY A 120 -0.26 -12.81 -12.14
C GLY A 120 0.39 -13.37 -10.86
N HIS A 121 -0.39 -13.62 -9.83
CA HIS A 121 0.03 -14.14 -8.55
C HIS A 121 -1.14 -14.88 -7.87
N ARG A 122 -0.96 -15.32 -6.63
CA ARG A 122 -1.93 -16.17 -5.92
C ARG A 122 -2.82 -15.40 -4.93
N ALA A 123 -2.53 -14.13 -4.65
CA ALA A 123 -3.33 -13.35 -3.72
C ALA A 123 -4.66 -12.91 -4.36
N ARG A 124 -5.70 -12.82 -3.54
CA ARG A 124 -6.93 -12.15 -3.96
C ARG A 124 -6.72 -10.64 -3.87
N VAL A 125 -7.32 -9.90 -4.79
CA VAL A 125 -7.10 -8.47 -4.93
C VAL A 125 -8.42 -7.71 -4.91
N VAL A 126 -8.45 -6.60 -4.19
CA VAL A 126 -9.46 -5.55 -4.34
C VAL A 126 -8.77 -4.36 -4.98
N LEU A 127 -9.19 -4.02 -6.18
CA LEU A 127 -8.63 -2.91 -6.95
C LEU A 127 -9.54 -1.69 -6.88
N PHE A 128 -8.98 -0.55 -6.48
CA PHE A 128 -9.65 0.74 -6.54
C PHE A 128 -9.20 1.46 -7.79
N ALA A 129 -10.10 1.61 -8.76
CA ALA A 129 -9.81 2.28 -10.03
C ALA A 129 -10.88 3.31 -10.35
N SER A 130 -10.48 4.38 -10.97
CA SER A 130 -11.40 5.41 -11.44
C SER A 130 -12.06 5.03 -12.75
#